data_c5b32f3a83b2cd0e5e0ee31661a959b7
#
_entry.id   c5b32f3a83b2cd0e5e0ee31661a959b7
#
_cell.length_a   1.000
_cell.length_b   1.000
_cell.length_c   1.000
_cell.angle_alpha   90.00
_cell.angle_beta   90.00
_cell.angle_gamma   90.00
#
_symmetry.space_group_name_H-M   'P 1'
#
loop_
_entity.id
_entity.type
_entity.pdbx_description
1 polymer ?
#
loop_
_entity_poly.entity_id
_entity_poly.type
_entity_poly.pdbx_seq_one_letter_code
_entity_poly.pdbx_strand_id
1 'polypeptide(L)'
;MSEALLPGIERVLFTEEQIDQRIREVAAEISRDYQGKVVKLIGVLKGSVFFLTALARHIEVPVKIDFLGISSFSNRSGSPGVVRIAKDLDDAIEGDDVLMVEDIVDTGLTLRYLLQTLSGRAPNSLAVCTFLDRKSRRIVQPPVRYRCFEIPDRFVVGFGLDHNQLYRNLHYVAVMKPDRGH
;
A
#
# COMPACT_ATOMS: atom_id res chain seq x y z
N MET A 1 15.41 26.36 -5.61
CA MET A 1 15.70 26.54 -4.16
C MET A 1 15.71 25.15 -3.55
N SER A 2 16.84 24.70 -2.97
CA SER A 2 16.87 23.39 -2.28
C SER A 2 16.05 23.51 -1.01
N GLU A 3 14.84 22.93 -0.98
CA GLU A 3 14.07 22.82 0.26
C GLU A 3 14.89 22.02 1.27
N ALA A 4 15.13 22.63 2.45
CA ALA A 4 15.83 21.94 3.51
C ALA A 4 15.03 20.69 3.93
N LEU A 5 15.63 19.52 3.81
CA LEU A 5 15.02 18.27 4.22
C LEU A 5 14.64 18.30 5.70
N LEU A 6 13.47 17.74 6.04
CA LEU A 6 13.05 17.64 7.43
C LEU A 6 14.05 16.82 8.28
N PRO A 7 14.14 17.09 9.59
CA PRO A 7 15.00 16.34 10.49
C PRO A 7 14.78 14.82 10.37
N GLY A 8 15.86 14.05 10.34
CA GLY A 8 15.81 12.60 10.19
C GLY A 8 15.74 12.09 8.74
N ILE A 9 15.48 12.93 7.76
CA ILE A 9 15.50 12.56 6.35
C ILE A 9 16.94 12.61 5.82
N GLU A 10 17.34 11.52 5.14
CA GLU A 10 18.62 11.43 4.44
C GLU A 10 18.54 12.03 3.03
N ARG A 11 17.53 11.62 2.27
CA ARG A 11 17.31 12.08 0.89
C ARG A 11 15.90 11.76 0.40
N VAL A 12 15.41 12.49 -0.58
CA VAL A 12 14.20 12.15 -1.32
C VAL A 12 14.50 10.94 -2.22
N LEU A 13 13.62 9.94 -2.19
CA LEU A 13 13.70 8.76 -3.05
C LEU A 13 12.85 8.93 -4.31
N PHE A 14 11.63 9.43 -4.14
CA PHE A 14 10.72 9.78 -5.25
C PHE A 14 10.09 11.13 -4.97
N THR A 15 10.11 12.03 -5.96
CA THR A 15 9.45 13.33 -5.90
C THR A 15 7.94 13.19 -6.11
N GLU A 16 7.19 14.25 -5.82
CA GLU A 16 5.74 14.32 -6.05
C GLU A 16 5.41 14.08 -7.53
N GLU A 17 6.15 14.68 -8.45
CA GLU A 17 5.93 14.54 -9.88
C GLU A 17 6.16 13.10 -10.37
N GLN A 18 7.20 12.43 -9.86
CA GLN A 18 7.48 11.03 -10.19
C GLN A 18 6.35 10.12 -9.68
N ILE A 19 5.85 10.40 -8.46
CA ILE A 19 4.75 9.66 -7.86
C ILE A 19 3.47 9.83 -8.68
N ASP A 20 3.09 11.08 -8.99
CA ASP A 20 1.88 11.37 -9.76
C ASP A 20 1.92 10.74 -11.15
N GLN A 21 3.04 10.87 -11.86
CA GLN A 21 3.23 10.25 -13.16
C GLN A 21 3.05 8.73 -13.09
N ARG A 22 3.69 8.06 -12.12
CA ARG A 22 3.61 6.60 -12.01
C ARG A 22 2.20 6.12 -11.62
N ILE A 23 1.51 6.87 -10.77
CA ILE A 23 0.12 6.57 -10.39
C ILE A 23 -0.79 6.66 -11.62
N ARG A 24 -0.64 7.66 -12.50
CA ARG A 24 -1.39 7.79 -13.76
C ARG A 24 -1.18 6.59 -14.68
N GLU A 25 0.07 6.14 -14.84
CA GLU A 25 0.39 4.96 -15.64
C GLU A 25 -0.30 3.70 -15.11
N VAL A 26 -0.20 3.45 -13.81
CA VAL A 26 -0.83 2.29 -13.16
C VAL A 26 -2.36 2.38 -13.23
N ALA A 27 -2.94 3.56 -13.02
CA ALA A 27 -4.38 3.77 -13.16
C ALA A 27 -4.89 3.49 -14.58
N ALA A 28 -4.11 3.87 -15.61
CA ALA A 28 -4.44 3.57 -17.00
C ALA A 28 -4.36 2.05 -17.29
N GLU A 29 -3.41 1.33 -16.71
CA GLU A 29 -3.35 -0.14 -16.79
C GLU A 29 -4.61 -0.79 -16.17
N ILE A 30 -4.97 -0.34 -14.95
CA ILE A 30 -6.17 -0.82 -14.24
C ILE A 30 -7.44 -0.51 -15.04
N SER A 31 -7.57 0.71 -15.57
CA SER A 31 -8.74 1.13 -16.36
C SER A 31 -8.96 0.26 -17.59
N ARG A 32 -7.87 -0.12 -18.29
CA ARG A 32 -7.95 -1.05 -19.44
C ARG A 32 -8.37 -2.45 -19.02
N ASP A 33 -7.75 -2.98 -17.95
CA ASP A 33 -7.99 -4.34 -17.49
C ASP A 33 -9.40 -4.57 -16.92
N TYR A 34 -9.99 -3.50 -16.40
CA TYR A 34 -11.35 -3.51 -15.83
C TYR A 34 -12.38 -2.78 -16.68
N GLN A 35 -12.12 -2.59 -17.97
CA GLN A 35 -13.08 -1.94 -18.88
C GLN A 35 -14.44 -2.64 -18.86
N GLY A 36 -15.51 -1.86 -18.69
CA GLY A 36 -16.90 -2.36 -18.60
C GLY A 36 -17.28 -2.97 -17.25
N LYS A 37 -16.42 -2.87 -16.24
CA LYS A 37 -16.63 -3.38 -14.87
C LYS A 37 -16.71 -2.25 -13.86
N VAL A 38 -17.21 -2.60 -12.67
CA VAL A 38 -17.07 -1.79 -11.45
C VAL A 38 -15.98 -2.41 -10.59
N VAL A 39 -14.99 -1.64 -10.16
CA VAL A 39 -13.88 -2.14 -9.32
C VAL A 39 -14.08 -1.70 -7.88
N LYS A 40 -14.03 -2.64 -6.94
CA LYS A 40 -14.02 -2.33 -5.50
C LYS A 40 -12.58 -2.21 -5.03
N LEU A 41 -12.14 -0.97 -4.75
CA LEU A 41 -10.83 -0.67 -4.17
C LEU A 41 -10.90 -0.90 -2.67
N ILE A 42 -10.04 -1.75 -2.14
CA ILE A 42 -9.93 -2.02 -0.70
C ILE A 42 -8.57 -1.54 -0.21
N GLY A 43 -8.55 -0.44 0.54
CA GLY A 43 -7.33 0.10 1.15
C GLY A 43 -7.03 -0.53 2.51
N VAL A 44 -5.76 -0.85 2.77
CA VAL A 44 -5.32 -1.32 4.09
C VAL A 44 -4.84 -0.14 4.92
N LEU A 45 -5.61 0.21 5.96
CA LEU A 45 -5.35 1.36 6.82
C LEU A 45 -4.04 1.20 7.61
N LYS A 46 -3.27 2.28 7.86
CA LYS A 46 -3.57 3.70 7.53
C LYS A 46 -2.83 4.19 6.28
N GLY A 47 -1.65 3.64 5.98
CA GLY A 47 -0.72 4.19 4.98
C GLY A 47 -1.30 4.23 3.57
N SER A 48 -2.08 3.23 3.20
CA SER A 48 -2.66 3.13 1.85
C SER A 48 -3.63 4.25 1.48
N VAL A 49 -4.17 5.02 2.45
CA VAL A 49 -5.18 6.07 2.20
C VAL A 49 -4.68 7.09 1.17
N PHE A 50 -3.43 7.52 1.28
CA PHE A 50 -2.84 8.50 0.36
C PHE A 50 -2.73 7.94 -1.06
N PHE A 51 -2.20 6.74 -1.19
CA PHE A 51 -2.05 6.08 -2.49
C PHE A 51 -3.42 5.72 -3.10
N LEU A 52 -4.33 5.15 -2.32
CA LEU A 52 -5.66 4.77 -2.80
C LEU A 52 -6.43 5.98 -3.34
N THR A 53 -6.43 7.09 -2.61
CA THR A 53 -7.14 8.31 -3.03
C THR A 53 -6.54 8.93 -4.28
N ALA A 54 -5.21 8.95 -4.39
CA ALA A 54 -4.53 9.42 -5.60
C ALA A 54 -4.82 8.51 -6.79
N LEU A 55 -4.74 7.18 -6.62
CA LEU A 55 -5.00 6.18 -7.65
C LEU A 55 -6.46 6.25 -8.15
N ALA A 56 -7.43 6.29 -7.23
CA ALA A 56 -8.85 6.30 -7.55
C ALA A 56 -9.25 7.50 -8.43
N ARG A 57 -8.61 8.65 -8.28
CA ARG A 57 -8.87 9.86 -9.07
C ARG A 57 -8.43 9.75 -10.52
N HIS A 58 -7.58 8.79 -10.86
CA HIS A 58 -7.09 8.57 -12.23
C HIS A 58 -7.64 7.29 -12.88
N ILE A 59 -8.38 6.46 -12.13
CA ILE A 59 -9.09 5.30 -12.72
C ILE A 59 -10.33 5.80 -13.44
N GLU A 60 -10.50 5.38 -14.71
CA GLU A 60 -11.58 5.84 -15.60
C GLU A 60 -12.82 4.93 -15.58
N VAL A 61 -12.75 3.77 -14.90
CA VAL A 61 -13.92 2.90 -14.68
C VAL A 61 -14.60 3.24 -13.36
N PRO A 62 -15.90 2.94 -13.17
CA PRO A 62 -16.56 3.17 -11.89
C PRO A 62 -15.90 2.41 -10.75
N VAL A 63 -15.67 3.09 -9.61
CA VAL A 63 -15.04 2.50 -8.44
C VAL A 63 -15.95 2.58 -7.21
N LYS A 64 -15.90 1.53 -6.38
CA LYS A 64 -16.35 1.55 -4.99
C LYS A 64 -15.10 1.59 -4.10
N ILE A 65 -15.19 2.20 -2.92
CA ILE A 65 -14.05 2.29 -1.99
C ILE A 65 -14.48 1.74 -0.64
N ASP A 66 -13.60 0.91 -0.05
CA ASP A 66 -13.76 0.37 1.29
C ASP A 66 -12.38 0.22 1.95
N PHE A 67 -12.35 0.01 3.25
CA PHE A 67 -11.10 -0.06 4.01
C PHE A 67 -11.07 -1.24 4.97
N LEU A 68 -9.92 -1.90 5.04
CA LEU A 68 -9.55 -2.84 6.09
C LEU A 68 -8.58 -2.19 7.08
N GLY A 69 -8.80 -2.40 8.35
CA GLY A 69 -7.82 -2.08 9.40
C GLY A 69 -7.17 -3.35 9.93
N ILE A 70 -5.84 -3.36 10.00
CA ILE A 70 -5.09 -4.46 10.60
C ILE A 70 -4.36 -4.01 11.84
N SER A 71 -4.25 -4.89 12.83
CA SER A 71 -3.36 -4.74 13.98
C SER A 71 -2.38 -5.90 14.01
N SER A 72 -1.10 -5.58 14.20
CA SER A 72 -0.08 -6.56 14.47
C SER A 72 0.20 -6.57 15.98
N PHE A 73 -0.09 -7.66 16.65
CA PHE A 73 0.37 -7.85 18.03
C PHE A 73 1.77 -8.44 18.00
N SER A 74 2.78 -7.60 18.23
CA SER A 74 4.09 -8.11 18.59
C SER A 74 4.02 -8.62 20.04
N ASN A 75 4.08 -9.93 20.24
CA ASN A 75 4.32 -10.46 21.58
C ASN A 75 5.71 -9.96 22.04
N ARG A 76 5.85 -9.64 23.34
CA ARG A 76 7.12 -9.25 23.98
C ARG A 76 8.26 -10.28 23.78
N SER A 77 7.98 -11.44 23.21
CA SER A 77 8.91 -12.54 22.93
C SER A 77 9.54 -12.53 21.53
N GLY A 78 9.36 -11.46 20.71
CA GLY A 78 10.02 -11.36 19.40
C GLY A 78 9.48 -12.30 18.30
N SER A 79 8.41 -13.03 18.55
CA SER A 79 7.75 -13.86 17.54
C SER A 79 7.05 -12.99 16.50
N PRO A 80 6.96 -13.41 15.20
CA PRO A 80 6.18 -12.70 14.18
C PRO A 80 4.75 -12.51 14.69
N GLY A 81 4.31 -11.25 14.79
CA GLY A 81 3.01 -10.93 15.37
C GLY A 81 1.87 -11.56 14.58
N VAL A 82 0.85 -12.02 15.29
CA VAL A 82 -0.40 -12.48 14.67
C VAL A 82 -1.10 -11.26 14.06
N VAL A 83 -1.28 -11.27 12.75
CA VAL A 83 -2.07 -10.25 12.05
C VAL A 83 -3.55 -10.50 12.34
N ARG A 84 -4.27 -9.49 12.77
CA ARG A 84 -5.73 -9.54 13.00
C ARG A 84 -6.40 -8.38 12.30
N ILE A 85 -7.59 -8.63 11.74
CA ILE A 85 -8.47 -7.58 11.23
C ILE A 85 -9.06 -6.85 12.45
N ALA A 86 -8.74 -5.57 12.57
CA ALA A 86 -9.23 -4.66 13.62
C ALA A 86 -10.46 -3.85 13.16
N LYS A 87 -10.51 -3.49 11.85
CA LYS A 87 -11.69 -2.99 11.15
C LYS A 87 -11.93 -3.87 9.94
N ASP A 88 -13.12 -4.43 9.85
CA ASP A 88 -13.53 -5.19 8.67
C ASP A 88 -14.18 -4.28 7.61
N LEU A 89 -14.42 -4.83 6.44
CA LEU A 89 -15.14 -4.16 5.35
C LEU A 89 -16.55 -3.76 5.81
N ASP A 90 -17.04 -2.65 5.29
CA ASP A 90 -18.39 -2.17 5.59
C ASP A 90 -19.43 -2.97 4.81
N ASP A 91 -19.10 -3.44 3.58
CA ASP A 91 -19.97 -4.22 2.72
C ASP A 91 -19.37 -5.59 2.35
N ALA A 92 -20.25 -6.54 2.00
CA ALA A 92 -19.83 -7.80 1.40
C ALA A 92 -19.14 -7.57 0.05
N ILE A 93 -18.24 -8.50 -0.31
CA ILE A 93 -17.49 -8.47 -1.58
C ILE A 93 -17.83 -9.65 -2.49
N GLU A 94 -18.81 -10.45 -2.14
CA GLU A 94 -19.25 -11.58 -2.96
C GLU A 94 -19.64 -11.10 -4.37
N GLY A 95 -19.03 -11.69 -5.39
CA GLY A 95 -19.25 -11.32 -6.78
C GLY A 95 -18.61 -10.00 -7.25
N ASP A 96 -18.01 -9.20 -6.36
CA ASP A 96 -17.31 -7.96 -6.75
C ASP A 96 -15.95 -8.25 -7.41
N ASP A 97 -15.54 -7.42 -8.35
CA ASP A 97 -14.16 -7.37 -8.83
C ASP A 97 -13.34 -6.50 -7.86
N VAL A 98 -12.49 -7.13 -7.06
CA VAL A 98 -11.75 -6.52 -5.96
C VAL A 98 -10.31 -6.22 -6.32
N LEU A 99 -9.88 -5.00 -6.05
CA LEU A 99 -8.49 -4.57 -6.11
C LEU A 99 -8.03 -4.11 -4.72
N MET A 100 -7.20 -4.92 -4.06
CA MET A 100 -6.60 -4.55 -2.79
C MET A 100 -5.44 -3.57 -3.02
N VAL A 101 -5.44 -2.46 -2.26
CA VAL A 101 -4.49 -1.35 -2.41
C VAL A 101 -3.64 -1.25 -1.14
N GLU A 102 -2.33 -1.44 -1.31
CA GLU A 102 -1.32 -1.40 -0.24
C GLU A 102 -0.33 -0.26 -0.45
N ASP A 103 0.10 0.36 0.64
CA ASP A 103 1.17 1.35 0.62
C ASP A 103 2.55 0.71 0.40
N ILE A 104 2.83 -0.40 1.07
CA ILE A 104 4.08 -1.13 0.91
C ILE A 104 3.89 -2.63 1.11
N VAL A 105 4.49 -3.42 0.23
CA VAL A 105 4.63 -4.86 0.43
C VAL A 105 6.07 -5.18 0.79
N ASP A 106 6.29 -5.57 2.05
CA ASP A 106 7.60 -5.89 2.63
C ASP A 106 7.84 -7.42 2.64
N THR A 107 7.63 -8.10 3.75
CA THR A 107 7.81 -9.57 3.85
C THR A 107 6.79 -10.37 3.05
N GLY A 108 5.65 -9.79 2.74
CA GLY A 108 4.52 -10.41 2.06
C GLY A 108 3.57 -11.20 2.97
N LEU A 109 3.91 -11.39 4.26
CA LEU A 109 3.11 -12.19 5.19
C LEU A 109 1.73 -11.60 5.43
N THR A 110 1.65 -10.30 5.68
CA THR A 110 0.39 -9.57 5.85
C THR A 110 -0.49 -9.69 4.62
N LEU A 111 0.08 -9.43 3.45
CA LEU A 111 -0.62 -9.50 2.18
C LEU A 111 -1.15 -10.92 1.90
N ARG A 112 -0.36 -11.96 2.18
CA ARG A 112 -0.81 -13.36 2.06
C ARG A 112 -2.02 -13.65 2.95
N TYR A 113 -1.96 -13.22 4.21
CA TYR A 113 -3.08 -13.39 5.15
C TYR A 113 -4.35 -12.70 4.65
N LEU A 114 -4.25 -11.46 4.21
CA LEU A 114 -5.38 -10.69 3.69
C LEU A 114 -5.97 -11.32 2.42
N LEU A 115 -5.12 -11.76 1.48
CA LEU A 115 -5.57 -12.45 0.27
C LEU A 115 -6.33 -13.73 0.59
N GLN A 116 -5.84 -14.55 1.52
CA GLN A 116 -6.53 -15.76 1.97
C GLN A 116 -7.89 -15.44 2.59
N THR A 117 -7.95 -14.41 3.44
CA THR A 117 -9.18 -13.98 4.11
C THR A 117 -10.21 -13.45 3.11
N LEU A 118 -9.79 -12.60 2.17
CA LEU A 118 -10.69 -12.01 1.18
C LEU A 118 -11.13 -13.03 0.12
N SER A 119 -10.25 -13.96 -0.30
CA SER A 119 -10.63 -15.04 -1.22
C SER A 119 -11.74 -15.93 -0.65
N GLY A 120 -11.75 -16.15 0.66
CA GLY A 120 -12.82 -16.91 1.34
C GLY A 120 -14.19 -16.22 1.33
N ARG A 121 -14.27 -14.95 0.89
CA ARG A 121 -15.52 -14.17 0.77
C ARG A 121 -16.10 -14.16 -0.64
N ALA A 122 -15.65 -15.06 -1.51
CA ALA A 122 -16.15 -15.29 -2.86
C ALA A 122 -16.22 -14.05 -3.77
N PRO A 123 -15.18 -13.18 -3.86
CA PRO A 123 -15.16 -12.14 -4.87
C PRO A 123 -15.10 -12.76 -6.27
N ASN A 124 -15.62 -12.05 -7.31
CA ASN A 124 -15.48 -12.46 -8.71
C ASN A 124 -14.00 -12.47 -9.15
N SER A 125 -13.25 -11.47 -8.73
CA SER A 125 -11.79 -11.42 -8.91
C SER A 125 -11.13 -10.73 -7.72
N LEU A 126 -9.87 -11.09 -7.44
CA LEU A 126 -9.07 -10.46 -6.39
C LEU A 126 -7.65 -10.23 -6.92
N ALA A 127 -7.27 -8.97 -7.02
CA ALA A 127 -5.93 -8.56 -7.44
C ALA A 127 -5.32 -7.59 -6.41
N VAL A 128 -4.01 -7.33 -6.54
CA VAL A 128 -3.25 -6.44 -5.66
C VAL A 128 -2.59 -5.34 -6.46
N CYS A 129 -2.74 -4.11 -5.96
CA CYS A 129 -1.97 -2.95 -6.38
C CYS A 129 -1.16 -2.45 -5.19
N THR A 130 0.15 -2.28 -5.35
CA THR A 130 1.01 -1.73 -4.29
C THR A 130 1.72 -0.48 -4.77
N PHE A 131 1.83 0.50 -3.89
CA PHE A 131 2.62 1.69 -4.16
C PHE A 131 4.11 1.37 -4.11
N LEU A 132 4.59 0.74 -3.02
CA LEU A 132 5.98 0.33 -2.89
C LEU A 132 6.12 -1.19 -2.75
N ASP A 133 7.16 -1.75 -3.36
CA ASP A 133 7.50 -3.16 -3.31
C ASP A 133 8.96 -3.33 -2.87
N ARG A 134 9.18 -3.87 -1.67
CA ARG A 134 10.51 -4.18 -1.14
C ARG A 134 10.79 -5.68 -1.27
N LYS A 135 11.22 -6.10 -2.46
CA LYS A 135 11.46 -7.52 -2.74
C LYS A 135 12.58 -8.14 -1.93
N SER A 136 13.57 -7.37 -1.52
CA SER A 136 14.74 -7.84 -0.76
C SER A 136 14.37 -8.45 0.61
N ARG A 137 13.22 -8.10 1.17
CA ARG A 137 12.72 -8.62 2.45
C ARG A 137 11.66 -9.71 2.33
N ARG A 138 11.38 -10.19 1.12
CA ARG A 138 10.33 -11.20 0.89
C ARG A 138 10.60 -12.50 1.62
N ILE A 139 9.63 -12.91 2.44
CA ILE A 139 9.56 -14.25 3.04
C ILE A 139 8.61 -15.12 2.21
N VAL A 140 7.51 -14.51 1.71
CA VAL A 140 6.54 -15.17 0.83
C VAL A 140 6.30 -14.30 -0.40
N GLN A 141 5.95 -14.92 -1.53
CA GLN A 141 5.73 -14.24 -2.82
C GLN A 141 4.22 -14.11 -3.12
N PRO A 142 3.51 -13.14 -2.53
CA PRO A 142 2.12 -12.91 -2.89
C PRO A 142 2.03 -12.36 -4.32
N PRO A 143 0.95 -12.65 -5.06
CA PRO A 143 0.76 -12.13 -6.40
C PRO A 143 0.47 -10.62 -6.33
N VAL A 144 1.42 -9.79 -6.75
CA VAL A 144 1.24 -8.35 -6.96
C VAL A 144 1.05 -8.12 -8.45
N ARG A 145 -0.15 -7.70 -8.86
CA ARG A 145 -0.48 -7.46 -10.27
C ARG A 145 -0.03 -6.09 -10.74
N TYR A 146 -0.27 -5.06 -9.95
CA TYR A 146 0.12 -3.67 -10.26
C TYR A 146 1.09 -3.13 -9.21
N ARG A 147 2.11 -2.42 -9.67
CA ARG A 147 3.17 -1.88 -8.81
C ARG A 147 3.60 -0.51 -9.30
N CYS A 148 3.69 0.46 -8.38
CA CYS A 148 4.29 1.74 -8.72
C CYS A 148 5.81 1.66 -8.72
N PHE A 149 6.42 1.33 -7.58
CA PHE A 149 7.88 1.36 -7.45
C PHE A 149 8.42 0.13 -6.73
N GLU A 150 9.58 -0.35 -7.19
CA GLU A 150 10.42 -1.28 -6.43
C GLU A 150 11.45 -0.45 -5.65
N ILE A 151 11.66 -0.78 -4.36
CA ILE A 151 12.56 -0.02 -3.48
C ILE A 151 13.65 -0.90 -2.87
N PRO A 152 14.83 -0.29 -2.57
CA PRO A 152 15.91 -0.97 -1.84
C PRO A 152 15.51 -1.26 -0.38
N ASP A 153 16.34 -2.05 0.32
CA ASP A 153 16.17 -2.30 1.75
C ASP A 153 16.61 -1.09 2.60
N ARG A 154 15.77 -0.06 2.56
CA ARG A 154 15.94 1.16 3.35
C ARG A 154 14.61 1.52 4.02
N PHE A 155 14.69 2.14 5.19
CA PHE A 155 13.50 2.66 5.85
C PHE A 155 13.03 3.92 5.15
N VAL A 156 11.77 3.93 4.72
CA VAL A 156 11.18 5.03 3.94
C VAL A 156 9.95 5.60 4.62
N VAL A 157 9.71 6.87 4.42
CA VAL A 157 8.56 7.63 4.93
C VAL A 157 7.98 8.54 3.86
N GLY A 158 6.79 9.05 4.09
CA GLY A 158 6.09 9.97 3.19
C GLY A 158 5.05 9.27 2.33
N PHE A 159 4.16 10.04 1.76
CA PHE A 159 3.04 9.60 0.93
C PHE A 159 2.23 8.44 1.58
N GLY A 160 1.89 8.62 2.87
CA GLY A 160 1.18 7.63 3.68
C GLY A 160 2.05 6.80 4.62
N LEU A 161 3.33 6.56 4.27
CA LEU A 161 4.27 5.81 5.11
C LEU A 161 4.74 6.66 6.30
N ASP A 162 4.93 6.02 7.44
CA ASP A 162 5.25 6.70 8.69
C ASP A 162 6.51 6.21 9.40
N HIS A 163 6.97 7.08 10.30
CA HIS A 163 7.83 6.74 11.41
C HIS A 163 7.21 7.33 12.69
N ASN A 164 6.83 6.49 13.65
CA ASN A 164 6.15 6.89 14.89
C ASN A 164 4.90 7.77 14.66
N GLN A 165 4.07 7.42 13.69
CA GLN A 165 2.86 8.13 13.24
C GLN A 165 3.13 9.50 12.57
N LEU A 166 4.39 9.88 12.35
CA LEU A 166 4.79 11.12 11.69
C LEU A 166 5.15 10.87 10.22
N TYR A 167 5.26 11.93 9.44
CA TYR A 167 5.70 11.98 8.03
C TYR A 167 4.71 11.46 6.98
N ARG A 168 3.54 10.90 7.33
CA ARG A 168 2.55 10.42 6.34
C ARG A 168 2.09 11.50 5.37
N ASN A 169 2.09 12.76 5.82
CA ASN A 169 1.62 13.93 5.07
C ASN A 169 2.62 14.49 4.05
N LEU A 170 3.84 13.96 3.97
CA LEU A 170 4.78 14.38 2.94
C LEU A 170 4.27 13.98 1.56
N HIS A 171 4.37 14.89 0.61
CA HIS A 171 3.97 14.66 -0.78
C HIS A 171 4.98 13.86 -1.62
N TYR A 172 6.13 13.54 -1.03
CA TYR A 172 7.22 12.75 -1.60
C TYR A 172 7.52 11.52 -0.74
N VAL A 173 8.30 10.58 -1.25
CA VAL A 173 8.88 9.48 -0.47
C VAL A 173 10.34 9.75 -0.20
N ALA A 174 10.75 9.60 1.06
CA ALA A 174 12.11 9.84 1.51
C ALA A 174 12.71 8.65 2.25
N VAL A 175 14.03 8.52 2.18
CA VAL A 175 14.81 7.58 2.99
C VAL A 175 15.14 8.24 4.31
N MET A 176 14.89 7.53 5.41
CA MET A 176 15.31 7.97 6.76
C MET A 176 16.79 7.68 6.99
N LYS A 177 17.45 8.57 7.73
CA LYS A 177 18.78 8.30 8.27
C LYS A 177 18.70 7.08 9.18
N PRO A 178 19.71 6.20 9.19
CA PRO A 178 19.77 5.14 10.17
C PRO A 178 19.71 5.72 11.58
N ASP A 179 18.86 5.13 12.44
CA ASP A 179 18.90 5.49 13.87
C ASP A 179 20.33 5.24 14.39
N ARG A 180 21.03 6.29 14.75
CA ARG A 180 22.24 6.17 15.54
C ARG A 180 21.77 5.80 16.94
N GLY A 181 21.68 4.48 17.20
CA GLY A 181 21.34 3.99 18.53
C GLY A 181 22.20 4.68 19.59
N HIS A 182 21.52 5.25 20.55
CA HIS A 182 22.12 5.69 21.81
C HIS A 182 22.29 4.48 22.71
#